data_77ece19a9e6f808dbfff129c7c51d8f0
#
_entry.id   77ece19a9e6f808dbfff129c7c51d8f0
#
_cell.length_a   1.000
_cell.length_b   1.000
_cell.length_c   1.000
_cell.angle_alpha   90.00
_cell.angle_beta   90.00
_cell.angle_gamma   90.00
#
_symmetry.space_group_name_H-M   'P 1'
#
loop_
_entity.id
_entity.type
_entity.pdbx_description
1 polymer ?
#
loop_
_entity_poly.entity_id
_entity_poly.type
_entity_poly.pdbx_seq_one_letter_code
_entity_poly.pdbx_strand_id
1 'polypeptide(L)' 'MLLNNLERSLSLNKITEELDNLANLYNKTQDKKYKLAWYKLLRKLK' A
#
# COMPACT_ATOMS: atom_id res chain seq x y z
N MET A 1 2.45 3.79 -25.10
CA MET A 1 3.10 5.02 -24.67
C MET A 1 3.87 4.83 -23.39
N LEU A 2 5.07 5.34 -23.36
CA LEU A 2 5.93 5.19 -22.20
C LEU A 2 5.36 5.85 -20.97
N LEU A 3 4.75 7.02 -21.15
CA LEU A 3 4.19 7.77 -20.03
C LEU A 3 3.08 6.99 -19.33
N ASN A 4 2.22 6.32 -20.11
CA ASN A 4 1.15 5.55 -19.54
C ASN A 4 1.68 4.38 -18.72
N ASN A 5 2.72 3.74 -19.22
CA ASN A 5 3.33 2.63 -18.51
C ASN A 5 3.96 3.11 -17.21
N LEU A 6 4.60 4.27 -17.26
CA LEU A 6 5.21 4.85 -16.06
C LEU A 6 4.15 5.18 -15.02
N GLU A 7 3.02 5.72 -15.48
CA GLU A 7 1.95 6.05 -14.55
C GLU A 7 1.42 4.81 -13.84
N ARG A 8 1.26 3.72 -14.58
CA ARG A 8 0.80 2.47 -13.99
C ARG A 8 1.80 1.95 -12.98
N SER A 9 3.06 1.98 -13.35
CA SER A 9 4.11 1.51 -12.44
C SER A 9 4.14 2.35 -11.17
N LEU A 10 4.00 3.66 -11.32
CA LEU A 10 3.99 4.55 -10.16
C LEU A 10 2.81 4.26 -9.24
N SER A 11 1.63 3.97 -9.81
CA SER A 11 0.46 3.65 -9.00
C SER A 11 0.67 2.38 -8.20
N LEU A 12 1.21 1.34 -8.84
CA LEU A 12 1.49 0.08 -8.16
C LEU A 12 2.53 0.28 -7.07
N ASN A 13 3.59 1.03 -7.39
CA ASN A 13 4.62 1.30 -6.40
C ASN A 13 4.07 2.07 -5.22
N LYS A 14 3.16 3.00 -5.48
CA LYS A 14 2.58 3.77 -4.41
C LYS A 14 1.76 2.91 -3.48
N ILE A 15 1.01 1.96 -4.02
CA ILE A 15 0.22 1.06 -3.19
C ILE A 15 1.13 0.17 -2.35
N THR A 16 2.20 -0.36 -2.93
CA THR A 16 3.12 -1.19 -2.17
C THR A 16 3.83 -0.39 -1.10
N GLU A 17 4.16 0.88 -1.37
CA GLU A 17 4.76 1.74 -0.36
C GLU A 17 3.80 1.94 0.81
N GLU A 18 2.53 2.16 0.51
CA GLU A 18 1.54 2.34 1.56
C GLU A 18 1.39 1.08 2.39
N LEU A 19 1.41 -0.08 1.73
CA LEU A 19 1.34 -1.35 2.46
C LEU A 19 2.53 -1.50 3.40
N ASP A 20 3.72 -1.18 2.91
CA ASP A 20 4.92 -1.23 3.75
C ASP A 20 4.83 -0.28 4.92
N ASN A 21 4.38 0.94 4.65
CA ASN A 21 4.26 1.94 5.71
C ASN A 21 3.28 1.49 6.78
N LEU A 22 2.15 0.94 6.38
CA LEU A 22 1.16 0.47 7.33
C LEU A 22 1.69 -0.70 8.14
N ALA A 23 2.41 -1.61 7.49
CA ALA A 23 3.02 -2.74 8.21
C ALA A 23 4.02 -2.24 9.24
N ASN A 24 4.83 -1.26 8.87
CA ASN A 24 5.81 -0.69 9.79
C ASN A 24 5.12 -0.01 10.96
N LEU A 25 4.07 0.75 10.68
CA LEU A 25 3.32 1.42 11.73
C LEU A 25 2.68 0.43 12.68
N TYR A 26 2.13 -0.65 12.13
CA TYR A 26 1.56 -1.68 12.97
C TYR A 26 2.63 -2.32 13.85
N ASN A 27 3.80 -2.60 13.28
CA ASN A 27 4.89 -3.20 14.06
C ASN A 27 5.33 -2.30 15.20
N LYS A 28 5.31 -0.98 14.97
CA LYS A 28 5.74 -0.03 15.99
C LYS A 28 4.71 0.18 17.07
N THR A 29 3.44 0.29 16.66
CA THR A 29 2.39 0.69 17.59
C THR A 29 1.52 -0.47 18.03
N GLN A 30 1.46 -1.55 17.25
CA GLN A 30 0.58 -2.69 17.51
C GLN A 30 -0.89 -2.26 17.51
N ASP A 31 -1.20 -1.18 16.81
CA ASP A 31 -2.56 -0.66 16.73
C ASP A 31 -3.30 -1.36 15.61
N LYS A 32 -4.42 -1.98 15.95
CA LYS A 32 -5.18 -2.76 14.99
C LYS A 32 -5.74 -1.95 13.84
N LYS A 33 -5.88 -0.64 14.01
CA LYS A 33 -6.40 0.19 12.93
C LYS A 33 -5.48 0.15 11.71
N TYR A 34 -4.18 0.06 11.92
CA TYR A 34 -3.24 -0.06 10.82
C TYR A 34 -3.35 -1.40 10.12
N LYS A 35 -3.60 -2.43 10.88
CA LYS A 35 -3.80 -3.75 10.32
C LYS A 35 -5.05 -3.79 9.44
N LEU A 36 -6.13 -3.19 9.90
CA LEU A 36 -7.36 -3.13 9.13
C LEU A 36 -7.18 -2.32 7.85
N ALA A 37 -6.47 -1.20 7.94
CA ALA A 37 -6.19 -0.38 6.76
C ALA A 37 -5.35 -1.16 5.76
N TRP A 38 -4.41 -1.95 6.24
CA TRP A 38 -3.56 -2.78 5.41
C TRP A 38 -4.39 -3.79 4.62
N TYR A 39 -5.32 -4.46 5.28
CA TYR A 39 -6.20 -5.43 4.61
C TYR A 39 -7.08 -4.74 3.57
N LYS A 40 -7.60 -3.58 3.89
CA LYS A 40 -8.42 -2.83 2.94
C LYS A 40 -7.63 -2.46 1.70
N LEU A 41 -6.38 -2.08 1.90
CA LEU A 41 -5.53 -1.71 0.79
C LEU A 41 -5.20 -2.91 -0.08
N LEU A 42 -4.98 -4.06 0.53
CA LEU A 42 -4.74 -5.30 -0.21
C LEU A 42 -5.89 -5.64 -1.15
N ARG A 43 -7.10 -5.38 -0.71
CA ARG A 43 -8.27 -5.66 -1.54
C ARG A 43 -8.28 -4.85 -2.81
N LYS A 44 -7.70 -3.67 -2.77
CA LYS A 44 -7.65 -2.81 -3.94
C LYS A 44 -6.74 -3.38 -5.03
N LEU A 45 -5.82 -4.24 -4.65
CA LEU A 45 -4.92 -4.84 -5.62
C LEU A 45 -5.58 -5.91 -6.49
N LYS A 46 -6.73 -6.38 -6.10
CA LYS A 46 -7.50 -7.30 -6.92
C LYS A 46 -8.42 -6.52 -7.88
#